data_0bc34aa92b48d19c108157ae708d4f48
#
_entry.id   0bc34aa92b48d19c108157ae708d4f48
#
_cell.length_a   1.000
_cell.length_b   1.000
_cell.length_c   1.000
_cell.angle_alpha   90.00
_cell.angle_beta   90.00
_cell.angle_gamma   90.00
#
_symmetry.space_group_name_H-M   'P 1'
#
loop_
_entity.id
_entity.type
_entity.pdbx_description
1 polymer ?
#
loop_
_entity_poly.entity_id
_entity_poly.type
_entity_poly.pdbx_seq_one_letter_code
_entity_poly.pdbx_strand_id
1 'polypeptide(L)'
;MKSLPSLPAKSGRQRVATHGTDEKRERILDAAEQLFAVQGYANTTVEQIVQALGVTKPFVYYYFSSKQEIFETLAWRPAVACFTVLDFPDDDSRPAHEKVKTGIEQLIRATIEHYPSSFFPAREPQAFRPDYLVRQRELAEHFYERLCALLEEGRDDGWFDFNETRVTAHAACSVSGFLYSWYKPDGRLNVDEIVPELVKTACRALGLRSTRRKQRSDARS
;
A
#
# COMPACT_ATOMS: atom_id res chain seq x y z
N MET A 1 0.12 -5.04 -23.06
CA MET A 1 -0.72 -4.24 -22.16
C MET A 1 -1.87 -5.13 -21.69
N LYS A 2 -1.77 -5.71 -20.49
CA LYS A 2 -2.89 -6.44 -19.86
C LYS A 2 -3.53 -5.49 -18.87
N SER A 3 -4.79 -5.14 -19.13
CA SER A 3 -5.60 -4.28 -18.28
C SER A 3 -5.79 -4.91 -16.89
N LEU A 4 -5.65 -4.09 -15.84
CA LEU A 4 -5.97 -4.49 -14.45
C LEU A 4 -7.41 -5.03 -14.38
N PRO A 5 -7.66 -6.12 -13.63
CA PRO A 5 -9.02 -6.63 -13.45
C PRO A 5 -9.82 -5.64 -12.58
N SER A 6 -10.76 -4.95 -13.23
CA SER A 6 -11.79 -4.16 -12.55
C SER A 6 -12.73 -5.10 -11.78
N LEU A 7 -13.17 -4.66 -10.60
CA LEU A 7 -14.29 -5.27 -9.88
C LEU A 7 -15.51 -5.39 -10.81
N PRO A 8 -16.33 -6.46 -10.75
CA PRO A 8 -17.48 -6.62 -11.61
C PRO A 8 -18.47 -5.48 -11.40
N ALA A 9 -18.65 -4.64 -12.42
CA ALA A 9 -19.66 -3.60 -12.47
C ALA A 9 -21.04 -4.24 -12.54
N LYS A 10 -21.85 -4.08 -11.49
CA LYS A 10 -23.29 -4.27 -11.58
C LYS A 10 -23.90 -3.12 -12.40
N SER A 11 -24.60 -3.48 -13.47
CA SER A 11 -25.20 -2.60 -14.47
C SER A 11 -26.17 -1.57 -13.89
N GLY A 12 -26.14 -0.40 -14.51
CA GLY A 12 -26.86 0.82 -14.32
C GLY A 12 -28.25 0.81 -13.66
N ARG A 13 -28.32 1.61 -12.58
CA ARG A 13 -29.39 2.57 -12.28
C ARG A 13 -29.05 3.38 -11.02
N GLN A 14 -29.16 4.71 -11.15
CA GLN A 14 -29.24 5.71 -10.08
C GLN A 14 -27.94 6.27 -9.47
N ARG A 15 -27.51 7.41 -10.00
CA ARG A 15 -26.44 8.26 -9.44
C ARG A 15 -26.80 9.03 -8.15
N VAL A 16 -27.98 8.91 -7.59
CA VAL A 16 -28.42 9.63 -6.37
C VAL A 16 -28.52 8.69 -5.15
N ALA A 17 -28.63 7.38 -5.36
CA ALA A 17 -28.68 6.39 -4.26
C ALA A 17 -27.31 5.92 -3.75
N THR A 18 -26.21 6.22 -4.46
CA THR A 18 -24.86 5.74 -4.14
C THR A 18 -24.25 6.42 -2.92
N HIS A 19 -24.45 7.73 -2.71
CA HIS A 19 -23.82 8.46 -1.60
C HIS A 19 -24.22 7.92 -0.21
N GLY A 20 -25.51 7.71 0.03
CA GLY A 20 -25.98 7.19 1.33
C GLY A 20 -25.64 5.71 1.56
N THR A 21 -25.44 4.92 0.49
CA THR A 21 -25.07 3.51 0.59
C THR A 21 -23.57 3.39 0.86
N ASP A 22 -22.76 4.20 0.23
CA ASP A 22 -21.32 4.23 0.42
C ASP A 22 -20.97 4.72 1.84
N GLU A 23 -21.63 5.78 2.34
CA GLU A 23 -21.42 6.29 3.71
C GLU A 23 -21.74 5.23 4.78
N LYS A 24 -22.84 4.49 4.62
CA LYS A 24 -23.20 3.42 5.55
C LYS A 24 -22.20 2.25 5.53
N ARG A 25 -21.69 1.93 4.34
CA ARG A 25 -20.66 0.92 4.15
C ARG A 25 -19.35 1.34 4.83
N GLU A 26 -18.95 2.61 4.67
CA GLU A 26 -17.77 3.17 5.35
C GLU A 26 -17.90 3.12 6.87
N ARG A 27 -19.03 3.50 7.44
CA ARG A 27 -19.25 3.41 8.88
C ARG A 27 -19.09 1.99 9.43
N ILE A 28 -19.47 0.96 8.66
CA ILE A 28 -19.25 -0.44 9.07
C ILE A 28 -17.75 -0.75 9.06
N LEU A 29 -17.04 -0.29 8.02
CA LEU A 29 -15.59 -0.50 7.90
C LEU A 29 -14.83 0.20 9.02
N ASP A 30 -15.15 1.45 9.34
CA ASP A 30 -14.51 2.23 10.41
C ASP A 30 -14.67 1.55 11.77
N ALA A 31 -15.88 1.12 12.12
CA ALA A 31 -16.15 0.43 13.39
C ALA A 31 -15.43 -0.94 13.45
N ALA A 32 -15.41 -1.67 12.34
CA ALA A 32 -14.72 -2.95 12.24
C ALA A 32 -13.21 -2.80 12.34
N GLU A 33 -12.63 -1.79 11.69
CA GLU A 33 -11.18 -1.50 11.72
C GLU A 33 -10.71 -1.23 13.14
N GLN A 34 -11.44 -0.42 13.92
CA GLN A 34 -11.12 -0.15 15.32
C GLN A 34 -11.12 -1.43 16.15
N LEU A 35 -12.13 -2.29 15.98
CA LEU A 35 -12.21 -3.56 16.70
C LEU A 35 -11.09 -4.51 16.30
N PHE A 36 -10.81 -4.66 15.00
CA PHE A 36 -9.71 -5.49 14.51
C PHE A 36 -8.34 -4.99 14.98
N ALA A 37 -8.14 -3.68 15.03
CA ALA A 37 -6.90 -3.07 15.50
C ALA A 37 -6.62 -3.37 16.99
N VAL A 38 -7.66 -3.34 17.84
CA VAL A 38 -7.53 -3.48 19.28
C VAL A 38 -7.45 -4.95 19.72
N GLN A 39 -8.32 -5.81 19.20
CA GLN A 39 -8.48 -7.18 19.70
C GLN A 39 -8.15 -8.27 18.67
N GLY A 40 -7.77 -7.91 17.45
CA GLY A 40 -7.44 -8.81 16.36
C GLY A 40 -8.67 -9.39 15.64
N TYR A 41 -8.42 -10.02 14.48
CA TYR A 41 -9.48 -10.64 13.66
C TYR A 41 -10.21 -11.78 14.40
N ALA A 42 -9.44 -12.67 15.04
CA ALA A 42 -10.00 -13.87 15.68
C ALA A 42 -11.03 -13.51 16.77
N ASN A 43 -10.73 -12.50 17.57
CA ASN A 43 -11.55 -12.11 18.72
C ASN A 43 -12.67 -11.11 18.38
N THR A 44 -12.72 -10.60 17.16
CA THR A 44 -13.79 -9.69 16.71
C THR A 44 -14.95 -10.50 16.14
N THR A 45 -16.17 -10.14 16.51
CA THR A 45 -17.41 -10.73 15.98
C THR A 45 -18.26 -9.69 15.25
N VAL A 46 -19.15 -10.16 14.37
CA VAL A 46 -20.13 -9.28 13.69
C VAL A 46 -21.08 -8.64 14.72
N GLU A 47 -21.40 -9.34 15.80
CA GLU A 47 -22.22 -8.84 16.90
C GLU A 47 -21.58 -7.62 17.59
N GLN A 48 -20.28 -7.64 17.81
CA GLN A 48 -19.55 -6.48 18.37
C GLN A 48 -19.55 -5.29 17.41
N ILE A 49 -19.41 -5.52 16.10
CA ILE A 49 -19.50 -4.44 15.08
C ILE A 49 -20.93 -3.84 15.09
N VAL A 50 -21.96 -4.68 15.11
CA VAL A 50 -23.37 -4.27 15.22
C VAL A 50 -23.61 -3.43 16.46
N GLN A 51 -23.09 -3.87 17.60
CA GLN A 51 -23.22 -3.16 18.89
C GLN A 51 -22.50 -1.80 18.86
N ALA A 52 -21.29 -1.75 18.33
CA ALA A 52 -20.51 -0.52 18.22
C ALA A 52 -21.19 0.54 17.35
N LEU A 53 -21.92 0.10 16.32
CA LEU A 53 -22.65 0.98 15.40
C LEU A 53 -24.08 1.34 15.89
N GLY A 54 -24.64 0.61 16.86
CA GLY A 54 -26.03 0.76 17.27
C GLY A 54 -27.02 0.36 16.16
N VAL A 55 -26.67 -0.63 15.33
CA VAL A 55 -27.49 -1.11 14.18
C VAL A 55 -27.96 -2.55 14.40
N THR A 56 -28.64 -3.12 13.43
CA THR A 56 -29.09 -4.52 13.47
C THR A 56 -28.13 -5.42 12.66
N LYS A 57 -28.07 -6.71 12.99
CA LYS A 57 -27.27 -7.69 12.28
C LYS A 57 -27.62 -7.79 10.78
N PRO A 58 -28.93 -7.79 10.38
CA PRO A 58 -29.31 -7.70 8.98
C PRO A 58 -28.78 -6.47 8.25
N PHE A 59 -28.63 -5.34 8.94
CA PHE A 59 -28.05 -4.13 8.36
C PHE A 59 -26.59 -4.36 7.92
N VAL A 60 -25.75 -4.98 8.75
CA VAL A 60 -24.36 -5.29 8.38
C VAL A 60 -24.31 -6.30 7.23
N TYR A 61 -25.13 -7.36 7.29
CA TYR A 61 -25.18 -8.39 6.25
C TYR A 61 -25.75 -7.92 4.91
N TYR A 62 -26.44 -6.79 4.87
CA TYR A 62 -26.84 -6.15 3.62
C TYR A 62 -25.63 -5.63 2.82
N TYR A 63 -24.55 -5.17 3.51
CA TYR A 63 -23.36 -4.61 2.89
C TYR A 63 -22.21 -5.61 2.74
N PHE A 64 -22.10 -6.55 3.65
CA PHE A 64 -21.00 -7.52 3.72
C PHE A 64 -21.52 -8.91 4.05
N SER A 65 -21.13 -9.89 3.27
CA SER A 65 -21.58 -11.29 3.45
C SER A 65 -20.95 -11.96 4.68
N SER A 66 -19.84 -11.47 5.16
CA SER A 66 -19.10 -12.06 6.29
C SER A 66 -18.13 -11.07 6.95
N LYS A 67 -17.70 -11.40 8.17
CA LYS A 67 -16.59 -10.73 8.86
C LYS A 67 -15.30 -10.72 8.02
N GLN A 68 -15.05 -11.82 7.32
CA GLN A 68 -13.88 -11.97 6.47
C GLN A 68 -13.90 -11.00 5.28
N GLU A 69 -15.06 -10.79 4.66
CA GLU A 69 -15.20 -9.80 3.57
C GLU A 69 -14.94 -8.38 4.07
N ILE A 70 -15.40 -8.03 5.29
CA ILE A 70 -15.10 -6.73 5.91
C ILE A 70 -13.58 -6.57 6.08
N PHE A 71 -12.92 -7.58 6.65
CA PHE A 71 -11.48 -7.57 6.91
C PHE A 71 -10.65 -7.48 5.63
N GLU A 72 -10.99 -8.28 4.62
CA GLU A 72 -10.33 -8.26 3.31
C GLU A 72 -10.56 -6.92 2.59
N THR A 73 -11.75 -6.31 2.73
CA THR A 73 -12.02 -4.99 2.16
C THR A 73 -11.14 -3.91 2.79
N LEU A 74 -10.98 -3.93 4.11
CA LEU A 74 -10.10 -3.02 4.84
C LEU A 74 -8.64 -3.16 4.40
N ALA A 75 -8.15 -4.38 4.26
CA ALA A 75 -6.77 -4.64 3.87
C ALA A 75 -6.50 -4.41 2.36
N TRP A 76 -7.53 -4.47 1.50
CA TRP A 76 -7.37 -4.25 0.06
C TRP A 76 -7.11 -2.79 -0.29
N ARG A 77 -7.72 -1.84 0.41
CA ARG A 77 -7.53 -0.41 0.19
C ARG A 77 -6.06 0.03 0.30
N PRO A 78 -5.39 -0.22 1.43
CA PRO A 78 -3.98 0.08 1.57
C PRO A 78 -3.10 -0.69 0.59
N ALA A 79 -3.43 -1.94 0.24
CA ALA A 79 -2.69 -2.68 -0.76
C ALA A 79 -2.69 -1.97 -2.12
N VAL A 80 -3.87 -1.51 -2.58
CA VAL A 80 -3.96 -0.72 -3.81
C VAL A 80 -3.22 0.61 -3.65
N ALA A 81 -3.47 1.37 -2.60
CA ALA A 81 -2.85 2.67 -2.37
C ALA A 81 -1.31 2.60 -2.33
N CYS A 82 -0.75 1.52 -1.75
CA CYS A 82 0.69 1.32 -1.64
C CYS A 82 1.32 0.80 -2.94
N PHE A 83 0.69 -0.15 -3.62
CA PHE A 83 1.33 -0.86 -4.73
C PHE A 83 1.07 -0.24 -6.11
N THR A 84 0.27 0.83 -6.19
CA THR A 84 0.07 1.60 -7.44
C THR A 84 0.83 2.93 -7.46
N VAL A 85 1.62 3.25 -6.44
CA VAL A 85 2.35 4.54 -6.35
C VAL A 85 3.38 4.75 -7.46
N LEU A 86 3.76 3.71 -8.19
CA LEU A 86 4.66 3.76 -9.33
C LEU A 86 3.93 3.75 -10.68
N ASP A 87 2.60 3.79 -10.69
CA ASP A 87 1.79 3.84 -11.92
C ASP A 87 1.70 5.28 -12.44
N PHE A 88 2.86 5.83 -12.80
CA PHE A 88 2.94 7.15 -13.39
C PHE A 88 2.31 7.18 -14.79
N PRO A 89 1.74 8.32 -15.23
CA PRO A 89 1.29 8.50 -16.60
C PRO A 89 2.41 8.27 -17.62
N ASP A 90 2.05 7.82 -18.81
CA ASP A 90 3.03 7.52 -19.89
C ASP A 90 3.80 8.78 -20.35
N ASP A 91 3.22 9.97 -20.19
CA ASP A 91 3.83 11.26 -20.52
C ASP A 91 4.68 11.84 -19.36
N ASP A 92 4.84 11.14 -18.26
CA ASP A 92 5.70 11.58 -17.17
C ASP A 92 7.18 11.51 -17.56
N SER A 93 7.73 12.68 -17.88
CA SER A 93 9.12 12.85 -18.36
C SER A 93 10.16 12.96 -17.24
N ARG A 94 9.78 12.83 -15.97
CA ARG A 94 10.75 12.87 -14.86
C ARG A 94 11.77 11.73 -14.99
N PRO A 95 13.03 11.98 -14.62
CA PRO A 95 14.06 10.93 -14.64
C PRO A 95 13.74 9.84 -13.60
N ALA A 96 14.21 8.62 -13.85
CA ALA A 96 13.92 7.43 -13.06
C ALA A 96 14.21 7.61 -11.55
N HIS A 97 15.30 8.25 -11.18
CA HIS A 97 15.66 8.46 -9.78
C HIS A 97 14.69 9.38 -9.03
N GLU A 98 14.08 10.35 -9.70
CA GLU A 98 13.02 11.20 -9.12
C GLU A 98 11.71 10.43 -8.98
N LYS A 99 11.33 9.63 -9.97
CA LYS A 99 10.17 8.73 -9.90
C LYS A 99 10.29 7.75 -8.75
N VAL A 100 11.46 7.13 -8.58
CA VAL A 100 11.74 6.21 -7.46
C VAL A 100 11.60 6.92 -6.13
N LYS A 101 12.21 8.11 -5.95
CA LYS A 101 12.10 8.88 -4.72
C LYS A 101 10.66 9.25 -4.40
N THR A 102 9.91 9.73 -5.40
CA THR A 102 8.49 10.06 -5.26
C THR A 102 7.66 8.83 -4.88
N GLY A 103 7.88 7.69 -5.56
CA GLY A 103 7.18 6.44 -5.28
C GLY A 103 7.45 5.92 -3.87
N ILE A 104 8.68 5.97 -3.40
CA ILE A 104 9.03 5.59 -2.02
C ILE A 104 8.34 6.51 -0.99
N GLU A 105 8.32 7.82 -1.24
CA GLU A 105 7.61 8.75 -0.37
C GLU A 105 6.12 8.45 -0.31
N GLN A 106 5.48 8.25 -1.47
CA GLN A 106 4.06 7.93 -1.56
C GLN A 106 3.73 6.58 -0.92
N LEU A 107 4.60 5.56 -1.08
CA LEU A 107 4.46 4.26 -0.42
C LEU A 107 4.44 4.41 1.11
N ILE A 108 5.38 5.17 1.67
CA ILE A 108 5.47 5.41 3.12
C ILE A 108 4.24 6.18 3.61
N ARG A 109 3.84 7.25 2.91
CA ARG A 109 2.64 8.04 3.24
C ARG A 109 1.37 7.19 3.20
N ALA A 110 1.14 6.43 2.13
CA ALA A 110 -0.01 5.54 2.02
C ALA A 110 -0.03 4.47 3.11
N THR A 111 1.14 3.91 3.48
CA THR A 111 1.24 2.95 4.58
C THR A 111 0.79 3.55 5.91
N ILE A 112 1.18 4.80 6.19
CA ILE A 112 0.81 5.52 7.43
C ILE A 112 -0.64 5.97 7.41
N GLU A 113 -1.11 6.51 6.28
CA GLU A 113 -2.49 7.00 6.10
C GLU A 113 -3.52 5.89 6.35
N HIS A 114 -3.22 4.68 5.91
CA HIS A 114 -4.07 3.50 6.09
C HIS A 114 -3.71 2.67 7.34
N TYR A 115 -3.04 3.26 8.32
CA TYR A 115 -2.82 2.58 9.61
C TYR A 115 -4.16 2.45 10.38
N PRO A 116 -4.50 1.30 10.95
CA PRO A 116 -3.71 0.07 11.09
C PRO A 116 -3.94 -0.99 10.00
N SER A 117 -4.90 -0.80 9.10
CA SER A 117 -5.32 -1.82 8.11
C SER A 117 -4.22 -2.19 7.10
N SER A 118 -3.27 -1.28 6.84
CA SER A 118 -2.09 -1.55 6.02
C SER A 118 -1.23 -2.73 6.54
N PHE A 119 -1.35 -3.05 7.83
CA PHE A 119 -0.58 -4.13 8.46
C PHE A 119 -1.38 -5.39 8.78
N PHE A 120 -2.66 -5.44 8.47
CA PHE A 120 -3.48 -6.63 8.70
C PHE A 120 -2.91 -7.88 8.01
N PRO A 121 -2.43 -7.84 6.75
CA PRO A 121 -1.83 -9.03 6.13
C PRO A 121 -0.58 -9.54 6.84
N ALA A 122 0.20 -8.68 7.45
CA ALA A 122 1.40 -9.07 8.20
C ALA A 122 1.07 -9.63 9.60
N ARG A 123 0.01 -9.09 10.24
CA ARG A 123 -0.39 -9.47 11.60
C ARG A 123 -1.28 -10.72 11.63
N GLU A 124 -2.14 -10.88 10.64
CA GLU A 124 -3.22 -11.89 10.62
C GLU A 124 -3.28 -12.63 9.27
N PRO A 125 -2.17 -13.18 8.75
CA PRO A 125 -2.13 -13.76 7.40
C PRO A 125 -3.14 -14.90 7.21
N GLN A 126 -3.47 -15.63 8.29
CA GLN A 126 -4.44 -16.71 8.30
C GLN A 126 -5.90 -16.26 8.16
N ALA A 127 -6.18 -14.96 8.30
CA ALA A 127 -7.53 -14.41 8.20
C ALA A 127 -7.99 -14.21 6.75
N PHE A 128 -7.08 -14.30 5.79
CA PHE A 128 -7.34 -14.04 4.38
C PHE A 128 -7.62 -15.30 3.59
N ARG A 129 -8.54 -15.19 2.62
CA ARG A 129 -8.80 -16.27 1.66
C ARG A 129 -7.64 -16.43 0.67
N PRO A 130 -7.42 -17.64 0.14
CA PRO A 130 -6.34 -17.88 -0.82
C PRO A 130 -6.41 -16.99 -2.07
N ASP A 131 -7.61 -16.74 -2.61
CA ASP A 131 -7.82 -15.86 -3.77
C ASP A 131 -7.47 -14.39 -3.48
N TYR A 132 -7.70 -13.91 -2.25
CA TYR A 132 -7.22 -12.59 -1.81
C TYR A 132 -5.70 -12.52 -1.83
N LEU A 133 -5.03 -13.51 -1.24
CA LEU A 133 -3.56 -13.55 -1.18
C LEU A 133 -2.91 -13.63 -2.55
N VAL A 134 -3.54 -14.34 -3.51
CA VAL A 134 -3.07 -14.39 -4.90
C VAL A 134 -3.12 -13.00 -5.53
N ARG A 135 -4.27 -12.32 -5.46
CA ARG A 135 -4.44 -10.97 -6.03
C ARG A 135 -3.52 -9.93 -5.38
N GLN A 136 -3.33 -10.01 -4.06
CA GLN A 136 -2.41 -9.12 -3.35
C GLN A 136 -0.96 -9.34 -3.80
N ARG A 137 -0.57 -10.60 -4.01
CA ARG A 137 0.77 -10.94 -4.52
C ARG A 137 0.98 -10.43 -5.94
N GLU A 138 0.00 -10.58 -6.83
CA GLU A 138 0.07 -10.08 -8.20
C GLU A 138 0.24 -8.55 -8.21
N LEU A 139 -0.48 -7.84 -7.36
CA LEU A 139 -0.38 -6.39 -7.22
C LEU A 139 1.01 -5.96 -6.70
N ALA A 140 1.53 -6.66 -5.69
CA ALA A 140 2.86 -6.41 -5.16
C ALA A 140 3.97 -6.74 -6.18
N GLU A 141 3.81 -7.84 -6.95
CA GLU A 141 4.76 -8.21 -8.00
C GLU A 141 4.85 -7.13 -9.09
N HIS A 142 3.71 -6.63 -9.55
CA HIS A 142 3.65 -5.51 -10.50
C HIS A 142 4.40 -4.28 -9.99
N PHE A 143 4.20 -3.91 -8.72
CA PHE A 143 4.94 -2.81 -8.09
C PHE A 143 6.46 -3.05 -8.12
N TYR A 144 6.91 -4.25 -7.72
CA TYR A 144 8.34 -4.57 -7.70
C TYR A 144 8.97 -4.66 -9.09
N GLU A 145 8.25 -5.13 -10.10
CA GLU A 145 8.70 -5.11 -11.49
C GLU A 145 8.94 -3.67 -11.97
N ARG A 146 8.00 -2.76 -11.70
CA ARG A 146 8.15 -1.34 -12.04
C ARG A 146 9.28 -0.67 -11.27
N LEU A 147 9.39 -0.95 -9.97
CA LEU A 147 10.48 -0.41 -9.16
C LEU A 147 11.84 -0.88 -9.67
N CYS A 148 11.99 -2.16 -9.97
CA CYS A 148 13.23 -2.71 -10.51
C CYS A 148 13.59 -2.07 -11.85
N ALA A 149 12.64 -1.89 -12.76
CA ALA A 149 12.88 -1.23 -14.05
C ALA A 149 13.39 0.21 -13.87
N LEU A 150 12.76 1.00 -12.99
CA LEU A 150 13.20 2.37 -12.68
C LEU A 150 14.57 2.41 -11.98
N LEU A 151 14.85 1.43 -11.13
CA LEU A 151 16.16 1.33 -10.47
C LEU A 151 17.29 1.00 -11.48
N GLU A 152 17.03 0.11 -12.41
CA GLU A 152 18.00 -0.23 -13.49
C GLU A 152 18.24 0.96 -14.40
N GLU A 153 17.19 1.64 -14.87
CA GLU A 153 17.31 2.87 -15.65
C GLU A 153 18.14 3.93 -14.90
N GLY A 154 17.82 4.18 -13.63
CA GLY A 154 18.55 5.16 -12.82
C GLY A 154 19.99 4.75 -12.50
N ARG A 155 20.31 3.44 -12.43
CA ARG A 155 21.68 2.92 -12.29
C ARG A 155 22.47 3.16 -13.56
N ASP A 156 21.89 2.86 -14.72
CA ASP A 156 22.53 3.06 -16.03
C ASP A 156 22.77 4.55 -16.28
N ASP A 157 21.91 5.41 -15.77
CA ASP A 157 22.08 6.86 -15.74
C ASP A 157 23.11 7.35 -14.70
N GLY A 158 23.62 6.47 -13.83
CA GLY A 158 24.64 6.78 -12.83
C GLY A 158 24.11 7.42 -11.54
N TRP A 159 22.80 7.36 -11.29
CA TRP A 159 22.18 7.86 -10.08
C TRP A 159 22.17 6.87 -8.92
N PHE A 160 22.10 5.59 -9.19
CA PHE A 160 22.12 4.54 -8.16
C PHE A 160 23.41 3.73 -8.16
N ASP A 161 23.73 3.16 -6.99
CA ASP A 161 24.90 2.30 -6.78
C ASP A 161 24.50 1.08 -5.94
N PHE A 162 24.19 -0.02 -6.61
CA PHE A 162 23.83 -1.29 -5.97
C PHE A 162 24.25 -2.46 -6.88
N ASN A 163 24.36 -3.66 -6.30
CA ASN A 163 24.79 -4.86 -7.03
C ASN A 163 23.60 -5.66 -7.57
N GLU A 164 22.60 -5.90 -6.75
CA GLU A 164 21.44 -6.74 -7.09
C GLU A 164 20.14 -5.95 -6.94
N THR A 165 19.42 -5.78 -8.04
CA THR A 165 18.27 -4.87 -8.16
C THR A 165 17.12 -5.28 -7.24
N ARG A 166 16.73 -6.55 -7.29
CA ARG A 166 15.54 -7.02 -6.56
C ARG A 166 15.74 -7.04 -5.04
N VAL A 167 16.92 -7.46 -4.58
CA VAL A 167 17.27 -7.41 -3.15
C VAL A 167 17.30 -5.98 -2.65
N THR A 168 17.86 -5.07 -3.43
CA THR A 168 17.94 -3.64 -3.11
C THR A 168 16.53 -3.01 -3.03
N ALA A 169 15.65 -3.33 -4.00
CA ALA A 169 14.26 -2.90 -3.99
C ALA A 169 13.51 -3.36 -2.72
N HIS A 170 13.62 -4.64 -2.37
CA HIS A 170 13.01 -5.17 -1.14
C HIS A 170 13.58 -4.53 0.12
N ALA A 171 14.90 -4.35 0.20
CA ALA A 171 15.55 -3.71 1.34
C ALA A 171 15.06 -2.28 1.54
N ALA A 172 14.94 -1.48 0.47
CA ALA A 172 14.43 -0.12 0.55
C ALA A 172 12.94 -0.06 0.97
N CYS A 173 12.10 -0.94 0.44
CA CYS A 173 10.68 -1.00 0.77
C CYS A 173 10.43 -1.56 2.19
N SER A 174 11.38 -2.31 2.76
CA SER A 174 11.25 -2.82 4.15
C SER A 174 11.11 -1.71 5.19
N VAL A 175 11.59 -0.49 4.88
CA VAL A 175 11.46 0.68 5.75
C VAL A 175 9.99 0.99 6.08
N SER A 176 9.09 0.90 5.09
CA SER A 176 7.65 1.05 5.32
C SER A 176 7.04 -0.20 5.97
N GLY A 177 7.50 -1.39 5.58
CA GLY A 177 7.00 -2.66 6.08
C GLY A 177 7.20 -2.88 7.57
N PHE A 178 8.23 -2.28 8.18
CA PHE A 178 8.50 -2.39 9.62
C PHE A 178 7.77 -1.36 10.49
N LEU A 179 7.05 -0.40 9.92
CA LEU A 179 6.29 0.60 10.69
C LEU A 179 5.34 -0.05 11.70
N TYR A 180 4.74 -1.20 11.39
CA TYR A 180 3.83 -1.89 12.30
C TYR A 180 4.44 -2.24 13.67
N SER A 181 5.75 -2.32 13.78
CA SER A 181 6.44 -2.73 15.01
C SER A 181 6.66 -1.56 15.99
N TRP A 182 6.67 -0.31 15.51
CA TRP A 182 7.04 0.84 16.32
C TRP A 182 6.20 2.10 16.08
N TYR A 183 5.58 2.26 14.91
CA TYR A 183 4.78 3.44 14.61
C TYR A 183 3.55 3.53 15.51
N LYS A 184 3.29 4.74 16.02
CA LYS A 184 2.08 5.09 16.78
C LYS A 184 1.55 6.41 16.24
N PRO A 185 0.26 6.51 15.85
CA PRO A 185 -0.34 7.73 15.32
C PRO A 185 -0.20 8.95 16.24
N ASP A 186 -0.26 8.72 17.56
CA ASP A 186 -0.14 9.71 18.65
C ASP A 186 1.28 9.72 19.28
N GLY A 187 2.26 9.24 18.54
CA GLY A 187 3.66 9.22 18.95
C GLY A 187 4.31 10.63 18.98
N ARG A 188 5.56 10.68 19.45
CA ARG A 188 6.32 11.93 19.58
C ARG A 188 6.54 12.68 18.25
N LEU A 189 6.71 11.94 17.14
CA LEU A 189 6.95 12.48 15.81
C LEU A 189 5.67 12.36 14.98
N ASN A 190 5.32 13.43 14.29
CA ASN A 190 4.21 13.44 13.33
C ASN A 190 4.64 12.88 11.96
N VAL A 191 3.69 12.72 11.05
CA VAL A 191 3.91 12.13 9.72
C VAL A 191 4.92 12.95 8.91
N ASP A 192 4.86 14.30 8.99
CA ASP A 192 5.73 15.18 8.22
C ASP A 192 7.19 15.19 8.75
N GLU A 193 7.41 14.74 9.98
CA GLU A 193 8.73 14.52 10.56
C GLU A 193 9.27 13.11 10.26
N ILE A 194 8.40 12.08 10.29
CA ILE A 194 8.80 10.68 10.08
C ILE A 194 9.09 10.39 8.60
N VAL A 195 8.22 10.82 7.69
CA VAL A 195 8.30 10.47 6.26
C VAL A 195 9.62 10.90 5.63
N PRO A 196 10.13 12.14 5.81
CA PRO A 196 11.40 12.55 5.22
C PRO A 196 12.60 11.71 5.69
N GLU A 197 12.63 11.31 6.96
CA GLU A 197 13.73 10.48 7.49
C GLU A 197 13.66 9.04 6.96
N LEU A 198 12.46 8.47 6.80
CA LEU A 198 12.28 7.15 6.20
C LEU A 198 12.63 7.17 4.70
N VAL A 199 12.20 8.19 3.96
CA VAL A 199 12.58 8.39 2.54
C VAL A 199 14.09 8.46 2.39
N LYS A 200 14.75 9.27 3.22
CA LYS A 200 16.21 9.40 3.22
C LYS A 200 16.91 8.08 3.50
N THR A 201 16.36 7.29 4.42
CA THR A 201 16.90 5.96 4.77
C THR A 201 16.71 4.98 3.61
N ALA A 202 15.53 4.93 3.00
CA ALA A 202 15.26 4.11 1.83
C ALA A 202 16.15 4.50 0.65
N CYS A 203 16.29 5.80 0.35
CA CYS A 203 17.17 6.30 -0.71
C CYS A 203 18.65 5.94 -0.48
N ARG A 204 19.11 5.91 0.76
CA ARG A 204 20.45 5.42 1.09
C ARG A 204 20.60 3.92 0.84
N ALA A 205 19.60 3.13 1.19
CA ALA A 205 19.59 1.69 0.91
C ALA A 205 19.60 1.40 -0.60
N LEU A 206 19.00 2.27 -1.41
CA LEU A 206 19.05 2.23 -2.88
C LEU A 206 20.40 2.71 -3.45
N GLY A 207 21.32 3.21 -2.63
CA GLY A 207 22.55 3.79 -3.10
C GLY A 207 22.36 5.07 -3.93
N LEU A 208 21.28 5.85 -3.65
CA LEU A 208 21.01 7.10 -4.38
C LEU A 208 22.12 8.11 -4.11
N ARG A 209 22.70 8.63 -5.18
CA ARG A 209 23.79 9.61 -5.15
C ARG A 209 23.25 11.03 -5.18
N SER A 210 23.98 11.95 -4.54
CA SER A 210 23.65 13.38 -4.55
C SER A 210 23.96 14.04 -5.90
N THR A 211 24.85 13.43 -6.72
CA THR A 211 25.26 13.90 -8.05
C THR A 211 25.40 12.71 -8.99
N ARG A 212 25.06 12.91 -10.26
CA ARG A 212 25.22 11.91 -11.31
C ARG A 212 26.68 11.54 -11.49
N ARG A 213 27.02 10.25 -11.48
CA ARG A 213 28.34 9.78 -11.85
C ARG A 213 28.52 9.92 -13.36
N LYS A 214 29.50 10.70 -13.82
CA LYS A 214 29.88 10.71 -15.24
C LYS A 214 30.32 9.30 -15.63
N GLN A 215 29.67 8.70 -16.62
CA GLN A 215 30.16 7.49 -17.25
C GLN A 215 31.57 7.79 -17.73
N ARG A 216 32.55 7.05 -17.24
CA ARG A 216 33.86 7.01 -17.88
C ARG A 216 33.60 6.35 -19.24
N SER A 217 33.66 7.13 -20.32
CA SER A 217 33.75 6.61 -21.66
C SER A 217 35.00 5.71 -21.68
N ASP A 218 34.79 4.41 -21.88
CA ASP A 218 35.85 3.47 -22.13
C ASP A 218 36.53 3.88 -23.42
N ALA A 219 37.55 4.75 -23.28
CA ALA A 219 38.60 4.91 -24.25
C ALA A 219 39.57 3.77 -24.01
N ARG A 220 39.27 2.63 -24.59
CA ARG A 220 40.28 1.62 -24.97
C ARG A 220 40.14 1.40 -26.45
N SER A 221 40.91 2.19 -27.18
CA SER A 221 41.45 1.83 -28.51
C SER A 221 42.61 0.88 -28.34
#